data_f271fef24f7737f0c4771881463081fe
#
_entry.id   f271fef24f7737f0c4771881463081fe
#
_cell.length_a   1.000
_cell.length_b   1.000
_cell.length_c   1.000
_cell.angle_alpha   90.00
_cell.angle_beta   90.00
_cell.angle_gamma   90.00
#
_symmetry.space_group_name_H-M   'P 1'
#
loop_
_entity.id
_entity.type
_entity.pdbx_description
1 polymer ?
#
loop_
_entity_poly.entity_id
_entity_poly.type
_entity_poly.pdbx_seq_one_letter_code
_entity_poly.pdbx_strand_id
1 'polypeptide(L)'
;MQTAGKRLLVVDDDPKLRELLQRYLTANQLEVTLAPDAIIMDRLIRRQPFDLVVLDLMLPGEDGLSILRRLRGAGNGTPVIMLTAKGDEVDRIVGLEMGADDYLAKPFNPRELLARIHAVLRRQPPPEAPGAPSAEAGAIRFGDFELDLAMRRLTRNGDPVPLTSGEFAVLKVFARHPRQALGRDKLMLLARGREYGAFDRSLDVQISRLRKLIEPDPQHPRYIQTVWGVGYAFVPDDPTAQDRQRSAGA
;
A
#
# COMPACT_ATOMS: atom_id res chain seq x y z
N MET A 1 -1.49 -9.77 -18.86
CA MET A 1 -2.90 -10.22 -18.89
C MET A 1 -3.55 -10.49 -17.53
N GLN A 2 -2.91 -10.23 -16.40
CA GLN A 2 -3.46 -10.50 -15.04
C GLN A 2 -4.44 -9.44 -14.49
N THR A 3 -4.71 -8.37 -15.20
CA THR A 3 -5.55 -7.25 -14.73
C THR A 3 -6.84 -7.05 -15.53
N ALA A 4 -7.13 -7.92 -16.50
CA ALA A 4 -8.38 -7.86 -17.27
C ALA A 4 -9.60 -8.06 -16.35
N GLY A 5 -10.64 -7.24 -16.53
CA GLY A 5 -11.87 -7.28 -15.73
C GLY A 5 -11.74 -6.69 -14.32
N LYS A 6 -10.60 -6.06 -13.96
CA LYS A 6 -10.43 -5.35 -12.69
C LYS A 6 -11.25 -4.07 -12.66
N ARG A 7 -11.98 -3.86 -11.56
CA ARG A 7 -12.90 -2.73 -11.38
C ARG A 7 -12.19 -1.53 -10.77
N LEU A 8 -12.18 -0.45 -11.50
CA LEU A 8 -11.58 0.82 -11.09
C LEU A 8 -12.67 1.86 -10.82
N LEU A 9 -12.47 2.67 -9.80
CA LEU A 9 -13.24 3.87 -9.55
C LEU A 9 -12.33 5.07 -9.80
N VAL A 10 -12.71 5.95 -10.72
CA VAL A 10 -12.02 7.22 -11.01
C VAL A 10 -12.83 8.36 -10.43
N VAL A 11 -12.26 9.09 -9.50
CA VAL A 11 -12.87 10.21 -8.78
C VAL A 11 -12.10 11.49 -9.12
N ASP A 12 -12.70 12.36 -9.89
CA ASP A 12 -12.10 13.62 -10.36
C ASP A 12 -13.24 14.57 -10.75
N ASP A 13 -13.13 15.86 -10.53
CA ASP A 13 -14.18 16.82 -10.86
C ASP A 13 -14.15 17.27 -12.32
N ASP A 14 -13.01 17.11 -13.03
CA ASP A 14 -12.88 17.42 -14.44
C ASP A 14 -13.56 16.36 -15.33
N PRO A 15 -14.69 16.67 -15.99
CA PRO A 15 -15.39 15.73 -16.85
C PRO A 15 -14.55 15.24 -18.04
N LYS A 16 -13.71 16.13 -18.61
CA LYS A 16 -12.87 15.78 -19.77
C LYS A 16 -11.81 14.75 -19.38
N LEU A 17 -11.19 14.94 -18.22
CA LEU A 17 -10.20 13.98 -17.71
C LEU A 17 -10.86 12.64 -17.39
N ARG A 18 -12.03 12.64 -16.73
CA ARG A 18 -12.79 11.41 -16.47
C ARG A 18 -13.11 10.63 -17.73
N GLU A 19 -13.64 11.30 -18.77
CA GLU A 19 -13.97 10.68 -20.06
C GLU A 19 -12.71 10.13 -20.77
N LEU A 20 -11.61 10.89 -20.75
CA LEU A 20 -10.34 10.46 -21.31
C LEU A 20 -9.85 9.19 -20.63
N LEU A 21 -9.84 9.16 -19.29
CA LEU A 21 -9.39 8.02 -18.49
C LEU A 21 -10.31 6.82 -18.69
N GLN A 22 -11.64 7.03 -18.68
CA GLN A 22 -12.58 5.94 -18.94
C GLN A 22 -12.30 5.28 -20.28
N ARG A 23 -12.25 6.05 -21.36
CA ARG A 23 -11.99 5.52 -22.70
C ARG A 23 -10.65 4.80 -22.79
N TYR A 24 -9.59 5.41 -22.25
CA TYR A 24 -8.24 4.84 -22.32
C TYR A 24 -8.09 3.55 -21.50
N LEU A 25 -8.58 3.55 -20.26
CA LEU A 25 -8.45 2.40 -19.36
C LEU A 25 -9.38 1.25 -19.77
N THR A 26 -10.57 1.54 -20.27
CA THR A 26 -11.49 0.50 -20.82
C THR A 26 -10.89 -0.15 -22.07
N ALA A 27 -10.25 0.60 -22.95
CA ALA A 27 -9.51 0.05 -24.10
C ALA A 27 -8.36 -0.89 -23.68
N ASN A 28 -7.88 -0.75 -22.44
CA ASN A 28 -6.88 -1.63 -21.82
C ASN A 28 -7.48 -2.71 -20.90
N GLN A 29 -8.75 -3.11 -21.15
CA GLN A 29 -9.45 -4.23 -20.49
C GLN A 29 -9.73 -4.02 -18.99
N LEU A 30 -9.85 -2.79 -18.53
CA LEU A 30 -10.25 -2.44 -17.16
C LEU A 30 -11.73 -2.00 -17.14
N GLU A 31 -12.45 -2.36 -16.08
CA GLU A 31 -13.82 -1.90 -15.85
C GLU A 31 -13.80 -0.58 -15.08
N VAL A 32 -14.18 0.52 -15.72
CA VAL A 32 -14.04 1.86 -15.16
C VAL A 32 -15.39 2.45 -14.81
N THR A 33 -15.56 2.81 -13.54
CA THR A 33 -16.68 3.60 -13.03
C THR A 33 -16.19 5.00 -12.67
N LEU A 34 -16.99 6.01 -12.94
CA LEU A 34 -16.64 7.43 -12.74
C LEU A 34 -17.45 8.03 -11.58
N ALA A 35 -16.83 8.90 -10.81
CA ALA A 35 -17.47 9.73 -9.80
C ALA A 35 -16.95 11.18 -9.93
N PRO A 36 -17.82 12.19 -9.94
CA PRO A 36 -17.40 13.60 -9.99
C PRO A 36 -17.02 14.18 -8.63
N ASP A 37 -17.40 13.50 -7.54
CA ASP A 37 -17.24 13.99 -6.17
C ASP A 37 -17.26 12.84 -5.15
N ALA A 38 -17.03 13.20 -3.88
CA ALA A 38 -17.02 12.27 -2.74
C ALA A 38 -18.40 11.61 -2.50
N ILE A 39 -19.50 12.33 -2.76
CA ILE A 39 -20.86 11.83 -2.49
C ILE A 39 -21.20 10.68 -3.43
N ILE A 40 -20.91 10.84 -4.71
CA ILE A 40 -21.11 9.79 -5.72
C ILE A 40 -20.15 8.64 -5.48
N MET A 41 -18.88 8.93 -5.16
CA MET A 41 -17.90 7.92 -4.78
C MET A 41 -18.42 7.03 -3.64
N ASP A 42 -18.91 7.61 -2.57
CA ASP A 42 -19.41 6.88 -1.41
C ASP A 42 -20.61 5.98 -1.74
N ARG A 43 -21.53 6.46 -2.59
CA ARG A 43 -22.66 5.64 -3.07
C ARG A 43 -22.19 4.42 -3.86
N LEU A 44 -21.16 4.60 -4.68
CA LEU A 44 -20.61 3.53 -5.52
C LEU A 44 -19.87 2.50 -4.68
N ILE A 45 -19.02 2.91 -3.74
CA ILE A 45 -18.25 2.03 -2.85
C ILE A 45 -19.19 1.17 -1.96
N ARG A 46 -20.34 1.72 -1.54
CA ARG A 46 -21.33 0.94 -0.78
C ARG A 46 -22.07 -0.10 -1.62
N ARG A 47 -22.17 0.10 -2.93
CA ARG A 47 -22.93 -0.79 -3.85
C ARG A 47 -22.10 -1.95 -4.36
N GLN A 48 -20.81 -1.71 -4.59
CA GLN A 48 -19.93 -2.72 -5.16
C GLN A 48 -18.47 -2.50 -4.71
N PRO A 49 -17.68 -3.58 -4.58
CA PRO A 49 -16.26 -3.47 -4.31
C PRO A 49 -15.51 -3.01 -5.57
N PHE A 50 -14.44 -2.25 -5.35
CA PHE A 50 -13.47 -1.84 -6.38
C PHE A 50 -12.10 -2.43 -6.06
N ASP A 51 -11.34 -2.77 -7.10
CA ASP A 51 -9.97 -3.27 -6.97
C ASP A 51 -8.96 -2.14 -6.76
N LEU A 52 -9.30 -0.92 -7.23
CA LEU A 52 -8.45 0.26 -7.06
C LEU A 52 -9.29 1.54 -7.26
N VAL A 53 -8.94 2.58 -6.51
CA VAL A 53 -9.48 3.93 -6.66
C VAL A 53 -8.38 4.86 -7.18
N VAL A 54 -8.67 5.60 -8.24
CA VAL A 54 -7.90 6.77 -8.69
C VAL A 54 -8.62 7.99 -8.13
N LEU A 55 -7.97 8.77 -7.29
CA LEU A 55 -8.60 9.82 -6.51
C LEU A 55 -7.89 11.15 -6.71
N ASP A 56 -8.60 12.15 -7.18
CA ASP A 56 -8.06 13.51 -7.22
C ASP A 56 -7.91 14.08 -5.81
N LEU A 57 -6.81 14.80 -5.61
CA LEU A 57 -6.55 15.54 -4.39
C LEU A 57 -7.50 16.72 -4.24
N MET A 58 -7.72 17.46 -5.33
CA MET A 58 -8.48 18.72 -5.35
C MET A 58 -9.91 18.48 -5.80
N LEU A 59 -10.75 17.98 -4.93
CA LEU A 59 -12.18 17.78 -5.19
C LEU A 59 -13.01 18.88 -4.51
N PRO A 60 -14.14 19.28 -5.10
CA PRO A 60 -15.05 20.21 -4.48
C PRO A 60 -15.76 19.57 -3.27
N GLY A 61 -15.84 20.32 -2.19
CA GLY A 61 -16.52 19.89 -0.94
C GLY A 61 -15.61 19.14 0.02
N GLU A 62 -15.25 17.89 -0.25
CA GLU A 62 -14.31 17.10 0.55
C GLU A 62 -13.04 16.81 -0.25
N ASP A 63 -11.88 17.27 0.23
CA ASP A 63 -10.60 17.04 -0.44
C ASP A 63 -10.18 15.55 -0.41
N GLY A 64 -9.32 15.14 -1.37
CA GLY A 64 -8.92 13.76 -1.54
C GLY A 64 -8.16 13.17 -0.34
N LEU A 65 -7.43 13.99 0.44
CA LEU A 65 -6.74 13.52 1.64
C LEU A 65 -7.72 13.20 2.76
N SER A 66 -8.74 14.03 2.93
CA SER A 66 -9.82 13.82 3.89
C SER A 66 -10.62 12.55 3.56
N ILE A 67 -10.93 12.35 2.27
CA ILE A 67 -11.56 11.12 1.76
C ILE A 67 -10.68 9.90 2.08
N LEU A 68 -9.39 9.95 1.76
CA LEU A 68 -8.46 8.85 2.01
C LEU A 68 -8.36 8.51 3.50
N ARG A 69 -8.23 9.53 4.36
CA ARG A 69 -8.21 9.36 5.83
C ARG A 69 -9.47 8.66 6.32
N ARG A 70 -10.64 9.09 5.83
CA ARG A 70 -11.93 8.51 6.20
C ARG A 70 -12.07 7.07 5.75
N LEU A 71 -11.65 6.74 4.52
CA LEU A 71 -11.62 5.36 4.01
C LEU A 71 -10.76 4.46 4.88
N ARG A 72 -9.55 4.91 5.22
CA ARG A 72 -8.62 4.13 6.06
C ARG A 72 -9.13 3.99 7.49
N GLY A 73 -9.72 5.05 8.06
CA GLY A 73 -10.36 5.02 9.38
C GLY A 73 -11.54 4.06 9.46
N ALA A 74 -12.25 3.86 8.35
CA ALA A 74 -13.33 2.86 8.23
C ALA A 74 -12.82 1.42 7.94
N GLY A 75 -11.49 1.18 7.97
CA GLY A 75 -10.91 -0.13 7.67
C GLY A 75 -10.91 -0.50 6.18
N ASN A 76 -11.26 0.44 5.30
CA ASN A 76 -11.24 0.18 3.86
C ASN A 76 -9.80 0.18 3.33
N GLY A 77 -9.29 -1.01 2.99
CA GLY A 77 -7.96 -1.25 2.45
C GLY A 77 -7.86 -1.18 0.92
N THR A 78 -8.92 -0.77 0.21
CA THR A 78 -8.88 -0.65 -1.25
C THR A 78 -7.70 0.22 -1.67
N PRO A 79 -6.85 -0.24 -2.60
CA PRO A 79 -5.73 0.55 -3.09
C PRO A 79 -6.15 1.90 -3.67
N VAL A 80 -5.39 2.95 -3.36
CA VAL A 80 -5.66 4.31 -3.84
C VAL A 80 -4.43 4.88 -4.51
N ILE A 81 -4.58 5.34 -5.77
CA ILE A 81 -3.62 6.19 -6.46
C ILE A 81 -4.16 7.62 -6.40
N MET A 82 -3.40 8.51 -5.77
CA MET A 82 -3.77 9.94 -5.71
C MET A 82 -3.30 10.67 -6.97
N LEU A 83 -4.17 11.51 -7.54
CA LEU A 83 -3.79 12.50 -8.52
C LEU A 83 -3.56 13.84 -7.81
N THR A 84 -2.44 14.50 -8.07
CA THR A 84 -2.05 15.74 -7.38
C THR A 84 -1.57 16.80 -8.35
N ALA A 85 -1.68 18.09 -8.00
CA ALA A 85 -1.08 19.15 -8.77
C ALA A 85 0.46 19.06 -8.75
N LYS A 86 1.12 19.51 -9.82
CA LYS A 86 2.58 19.53 -9.93
C LYS A 86 3.15 20.54 -8.93
N GLY A 87 3.99 20.05 -7.99
CA GLY A 87 4.75 20.93 -7.08
C GLY A 87 4.49 20.73 -5.59
N ASP A 88 3.44 20.04 -5.19
CA ASP A 88 3.16 19.80 -3.77
C ASP A 88 3.85 18.52 -3.25
N GLU A 89 5.14 18.69 -2.91
CA GLU A 89 5.93 17.62 -2.29
C GLU A 89 5.40 17.29 -0.89
N VAL A 90 4.86 18.30 -0.20
CA VAL A 90 4.26 18.16 1.13
C VAL A 90 2.98 17.34 1.05
N ASP A 91 2.07 17.64 0.13
CA ASP A 91 0.83 16.88 -0.05
C ASP A 91 1.09 15.43 -0.45
N ARG A 92 2.16 15.20 -1.24
CA ARG A 92 2.59 13.85 -1.61
C ARG A 92 3.08 13.04 -0.41
N ILE A 93 3.84 13.66 0.49
CA ILE A 93 4.33 13.03 1.72
C ILE A 93 3.15 12.76 2.66
N VAL A 94 2.32 13.76 2.90
CA VAL A 94 1.15 13.67 3.79
C VAL A 94 0.17 12.58 3.32
N GLY A 95 -0.11 12.50 2.05
CA GLY A 95 -1.05 11.49 1.55
C GLY A 95 -0.48 10.09 1.54
N LEU A 96 0.85 9.91 1.32
CA LEU A 96 1.50 8.63 1.55
C LEU A 96 1.45 8.26 3.03
N GLU A 97 1.64 9.23 3.93
CA GLU A 97 1.44 9.04 5.37
C GLU A 97 0.00 8.68 5.73
N MET A 98 -0.98 9.11 4.95
CA MET A 98 -2.40 8.77 5.11
C MET A 98 -2.82 7.45 4.46
N GLY A 99 -1.92 6.74 3.76
CA GLY A 99 -2.18 5.40 3.25
C GLY A 99 -2.55 5.31 1.78
N ALA A 100 -2.16 6.27 0.95
CA ALA A 100 -2.16 6.09 -0.50
C ALA A 100 -1.12 5.06 -0.92
N ASP A 101 -1.43 4.29 -1.96
CA ASP A 101 -0.55 3.26 -2.50
C ASP A 101 0.41 3.80 -3.55
N ASP A 102 0.03 4.87 -4.25
CA ASP A 102 0.88 5.60 -5.19
C ASP A 102 0.36 7.03 -5.43
N TYR A 103 1.18 7.86 -6.09
CA TYR A 103 0.90 9.25 -6.46
C TYR A 103 1.28 9.50 -7.89
N LEU A 104 0.48 10.35 -8.57
CA LEU A 104 0.75 10.79 -9.92
C LEU A 104 0.45 12.29 -10.06
N ALA A 105 1.46 13.07 -10.42
CA ALA A 105 1.31 14.52 -10.60
C ALA A 105 0.61 14.85 -11.92
N LYS A 106 -0.36 15.76 -11.89
CA LYS A 106 -0.97 16.40 -13.07
C LYS A 106 -0.05 17.52 -13.60
N PRO A 107 0.13 17.67 -14.95
CA PRO A 107 -0.40 16.82 -16.01
C PRO A 107 0.41 15.53 -16.17
N PHE A 108 -0.26 14.42 -16.46
CA PHE A 108 0.36 13.11 -16.64
C PHE A 108 -0.02 12.47 -17.99
N ASN A 109 0.78 11.48 -18.40
CA ASN A 109 0.43 10.66 -19.55
C ASN A 109 -0.48 9.49 -19.07
N PRO A 110 -1.63 9.21 -19.71
CA PRO A 110 -2.48 8.08 -19.37
C PRO A 110 -1.77 6.72 -19.34
N ARG A 111 -0.69 6.56 -20.14
CA ARG A 111 0.17 5.36 -20.08
C ARG A 111 0.89 5.21 -18.74
N GLU A 112 1.32 6.34 -18.14
CA GLU A 112 1.96 6.32 -16.83
C GLU A 112 0.97 5.87 -15.75
N LEU A 113 -0.26 6.44 -15.76
CA LEU A 113 -1.31 6.01 -14.84
C LEU A 113 -1.61 4.52 -15.00
N LEU A 114 -1.76 4.03 -16.23
CA LEU A 114 -1.99 2.60 -16.50
C LEU A 114 -0.86 1.72 -15.94
N ALA A 115 0.40 2.11 -16.15
CA ALA A 115 1.55 1.37 -15.61
C ALA A 115 1.52 1.32 -14.07
N ARG A 116 1.14 2.42 -13.41
CA ARG A 116 0.98 2.49 -11.95
C ARG A 116 -0.20 1.65 -11.45
N ILE A 117 -1.35 1.69 -12.13
CA ILE A 117 -2.49 0.83 -11.85
C ILE A 117 -2.06 -0.64 -11.91
N HIS A 118 -1.41 -1.06 -12.97
CA HIS A 118 -0.92 -2.43 -13.10
C HIS A 118 0.09 -2.80 -12.01
N ALA A 119 0.98 -1.89 -11.63
CA ALA A 119 1.94 -2.12 -10.56
C ALA A 119 1.25 -2.29 -9.19
N VAL A 120 0.22 -1.50 -8.91
CA VAL A 120 -0.56 -1.60 -7.67
C VAL A 120 -1.40 -2.88 -7.66
N LEU A 121 -2.10 -3.20 -8.75
CA LEU A 121 -2.96 -4.39 -8.85
C LEU A 121 -2.18 -5.71 -8.82
N ARG A 122 -0.96 -5.77 -9.38
CA ARG A 122 -0.10 -6.97 -9.28
C ARG A 122 0.26 -7.34 -7.84
N ARG A 123 0.15 -6.41 -6.91
CA ARG A 123 0.36 -6.67 -5.47
C ARG A 123 -0.81 -7.41 -4.85
N GLN A 124 -1.97 -7.43 -5.49
CA GLN A 124 -3.10 -8.24 -5.08
C GLN A 124 -2.92 -9.66 -5.67
N PRO A 125 -3.01 -10.75 -4.87
CA PRO A 125 -3.11 -12.08 -5.44
C PRO A 125 -4.39 -12.17 -6.28
N PRO A 126 -4.42 -13.02 -7.34
CA PRO A 126 -5.69 -13.39 -7.94
C PRO A 126 -6.59 -13.96 -6.83
N PRO A 127 -7.93 -13.79 -6.95
CA PRO A 127 -8.86 -14.49 -6.06
C PRO A 127 -8.56 -15.98 -6.19
N GLU A 128 -8.07 -16.59 -5.11
CA GLU A 128 -7.75 -18.02 -5.11
C GLU A 128 -9.03 -18.81 -5.32
N ALA A 129 -9.01 -19.73 -6.29
CA ALA A 129 -10.00 -20.79 -6.37
C ALA A 129 -9.88 -21.64 -5.07
N PRO A 130 -11.00 -21.95 -4.41
CA PRO A 130 -10.95 -22.75 -3.19
C PRO A 130 -10.25 -24.10 -3.46
N GLY A 131 -9.05 -24.32 -2.89
CA GLY A 131 -8.39 -25.63 -2.88
C GLY A 131 -7.04 -25.76 -3.60
N ALA A 132 -6.46 -24.69 -4.17
CA ALA A 132 -5.09 -24.79 -4.69
C ALA A 132 -4.07 -24.57 -3.55
N PRO A 133 -3.13 -25.49 -3.28
CA PRO A 133 -2.03 -25.24 -2.36
C PRO A 133 -1.10 -24.20 -3.01
N SER A 134 -1.15 -22.94 -2.54
CA SER A 134 -0.23 -21.93 -3.01
C SER A 134 1.18 -22.25 -2.53
N ALA A 135 2.16 -22.16 -3.41
CA ALA A 135 3.58 -22.33 -3.09
C ALA A 135 4.11 -21.25 -2.10
N GLU A 136 3.26 -20.36 -1.63
CA GLU A 136 3.50 -19.32 -0.63
C GLU A 136 2.89 -19.66 0.75
N ALA A 137 2.48 -20.90 0.98
CA ALA A 137 1.85 -21.34 2.21
C ALA A 137 2.85 -21.31 3.38
N GLY A 138 2.90 -20.18 4.09
CA GLY A 138 3.64 -20.03 5.32
C GLY A 138 3.24 -18.76 6.03
N ALA A 139 2.67 -18.88 7.23
CA ALA A 139 2.55 -17.75 8.14
C ALA A 139 3.92 -17.46 8.75
N ILE A 140 4.37 -16.22 8.68
CA ILE A 140 5.64 -15.77 9.26
C ILE A 140 5.32 -15.12 10.59
N ARG A 141 5.91 -15.66 11.68
CA ARG A 141 5.69 -15.17 13.04
C ARG A 141 6.87 -14.31 13.51
N PHE A 142 6.57 -13.21 14.18
CA PHE A 142 7.56 -12.35 14.83
C PHE A 142 6.90 -11.63 16.02
N GLY A 143 7.49 -11.76 17.20
CA GLY A 143 6.86 -11.28 18.43
C GLY A 143 5.42 -11.80 18.56
N ASP A 144 4.48 -10.87 18.79
CA ASP A 144 3.04 -11.17 18.90
C ASP A 144 2.32 -11.20 17.54
N PHE A 145 3.07 -11.06 16.43
CA PHE A 145 2.49 -10.93 15.10
C PHE A 145 2.58 -12.22 14.29
N GLU A 146 1.54 -12.43 13.46
CA GLU A 146 1.51 -13.46 12.44
C GLU A 146 1.14 -12.84 11.09
N LEU A 147 2.07 -12.91 10.13
CA LEU A 147 1.92 -12.45 8.77
C LEU A 147 1.55 -13.63 7.86
N ASP A 148 0.30 -13.71 7.47
CA ASP A 148 -0.19 -14.64 6.46
C ASP A 148 0.03 -14.06 5.06
N LEU A 149 0.95 -14.67 4.30
CA LEU A 149 1.30 -14.20 2.96
C LEU A 149 0.22 -14.53 1.93
N ALA A 150 -0.51 -15.63 2.10
CA ALA A 150 -1.57 -16.04 1.20
C ALA A 150 -2.80 -15.16 1.38
N MET A 151 -3.30 -15.03 2.62
CA MET A 151 -4.44 -14.19 2.95
C MET A 151 -4.12 -12.70 2.99
N ARG A 152 -2.84 -12.32 2.81
CA ARG A 152 -2.34 -10.93 2.89
C ARG A 152 -2.78 -10.22 4.16
N ARG A 153 -2.72 -10.90 5.26
CA ARG A 153 -3.21 -10.44 6.55
C ARG A 153 -2.09 -10.44 7.58
N LEU A 154 -2.03 -9.39 8.38
CA LEU A 154 -1.26 -9.33 9.61
C LEU A 154 -2.22 -9.43 10.78
N THR A 155 -1.92 -10.27 11.75
CA THR A 155 -2.63 -10.32 13.03
C THR A 155 -1.65 -10.11 14.19
N ARG A 156 -2.15 -9.57 15.29
CA ARG A 156 -1.44 -9.46 16.57
C ARG A 156 -2.25 -10.22 17.62
N ASN A 157 -1.71 -11.29 18.16
CA ASN A 157 -2.43 -12.20 19.10
C ASN A 157 -3.79 -12.68 18.55
N GLY A 158 -3.92 -12.83 17.23
CA GLY A 158 -5.17 -13.21 16.55
C GLY A 158 -6.03 -12.04 16.07
N ASP A 159 -5.84 -10.84 16.59
CA ASP A 159 -6.58 -9.65 16.17
C ASP A 159 -6.01 -9.07 14.88
N PRO A 160 -6.85 -8.68 13.89
CA PRO A 160 -6.38 -8.16 12.62
C PRO A 160 -5.74 -6.78 12.77
N VAL A 161 -4.53 -6.62 12.20
CA VAL A 161 -3.84 -5.34 12.06
C VAL A 161 -4.03 -4.84 10.63
N PRO A 162 -4.72 -3.71 10.41
CA PRO A 162 -5.00 -3.21 9.08
C PRO A 162 -3.72 -2.72 8.39
N LEU A 163 -3.40 -3.31 7.24
CA LEU A 163 -2.32 -2.88 6.36
C LEU A 163 -2.88 -2.39 5.03
N THR A 164 -2.31 -1.32 4.50
CA THR A 164 -2.50 -0.97 3.09
C THR A 164 -1.77 -1.96 2.18
N SER A 165 -2.14 -2.00 0.89
CA SER A 165 -1.45 -2.87 -0.07
C SER A 165 0.05 -2.57 -0.18
N GLY A 166 0.44 -1.29 -0.06
CA GLY A 166 1.84 -0.87 -0.07
C GLY A 166 2.61 -1.32 1.17
N GLU A 167 2.02 -1.17 2.35
CA GLU A 167 2.61 -1.61 3.62
C GLU A 167 2.78 -3.13 3.66
N PHE A 168 1.75 -3.86 3.22
CA PHE A 168 1.86 -5.31 3.09
C PHE A 168 2.98 -5.72 2.13
N ALA A 169 3.10 -5.07 0.96
CA ALA A 169 4.14 -5.38 -0.01
C ALA A 169 5.56 -5.19 0.57
N VAL A 170 5.79 -4.11 1.31
CA VAL A 170 7.08 -3.84 1.98
C VAL A 170 7.33 -4.88 3.08
N LEU A 171 6.33 -5.15 3.94
CA LEU A 171 6.46 -6.13 5.02
C LEU A 171 6.71 -7.55 4.47
N LYS A 172 6.05 -7.94 3.37
CA LYS A 172 6.29 -9.21 2.67
C LYS A 172 7.74 -9.33 2.21
N VAL A 173 8.33 -8.27 1.64
CA VAL A 173 9.74 -8.26 1.22
C VAL A 173 10.65 -8.46 2.43
N PHE A 174 10.42 -7.75 3.51
CA PHE A 174 11.19 -7.91 4.74
C PHE A 174 11.10 -9.31 5.32
N ALA A 175 9.90 -9.86 5.39
CA ALA A 175 9.65 -11.19 5.92
C ALA A 175 10.33 -12.30 5.09
N ARG A 176 10.54 -12.07 3.80
CA ARG A 176 11.29 -12.98 2.91
C ARG A 176 12.81 -12.79 2.95
N HIS A 177 13.28 -11.69 3.52
CA HIS A 177 14.72 -11.37 3.63
C HIS A 177 15.07 -11.01 5.09
N PRO A 178 14.77 -11.91 6.07
CA PRO A 178 15.03 -11.63 7.48
C PRO A 178 16.53 -11.43 7.72
N ARG A 179 16.86 -10.48 8.57
CA ARG A 179 18.23 -10.12 8.96
C ARG A 179 19.15 -9.65 7.82
N GLN A 180 18.59 -9.41 6.63
CA GLN A 180 19.32 -8.85 5.50
C GLN A 180 19.08 -7.35 5.41
N ALA A 181 20.18 -6.57 5.36
CA ALA A 181 20.09 -5.15 5.04
C ALA A 181 19.73 -4.96 3.57
N LEU A 182 18.62 -4.28 3.31
CA LEU A 182 18.11 -3.98 1.98
C LEU A 182 18.19 -2.49 1.71
N GLY A 183 18.85 -2.11 0.63
CA GLY A 183 18.88 -0.73 0.13
C GLY A 183 17.49 -0.28 -0.32
N ARG A 184 17.26 1.04 -0.30
CA ARG A 184 15.97 1.64 -0.70
C ARG A 184 15.55 1.24 -2.11
N ASP A 185 16.49 1.27 -3.07
CA ASP A 185 16.24 0.86 -4.45
C ASP A 185 15.79 -0.59 -4.55
N LYS A 186 16.49 -1.49 -3.85
CA LYS A 186 16.15 -2.93 -3.83
C LYS A 186 14.80 -3.18 -3.17
N LEU A 187 14.50 -2.50 -2.06
CA LEU A 187 13.19 -2.58 -1.39
C LEU A 187 12.06 -2.13 -2.32
N MET A 188 12.23 -0.98 -3.00
CA MET A 188 11.23 -0.47 -3.94
C MET A 188 11.05 -1.40 -5.13
N LEU A 189 12.15 -1.89 -5.70
CA LEU A 189 12.08 -2.82 -6.82
C LEU A 189 11.33 -4.10 -6.43
N LEU A 190 11.67 -4.69 -5.29
CA LEU A 190 11.05 -5.93 -4.83
C LEU A 190 9.58 -5.73 -4.38
N ALA A 191 9.28 -4.61 -3.69
CA ALA A 191 7.94 -4.34 -3.18
C ALA A 191 6.99 -3.78 -4.26
N ARG A 192 7.51 -2.97 -5.19
CA ARG A 192 6.71 -2.20 -6.15
C ARG A 192 7.00 -2.47 -7.61
N GLY A 193 8.07 -3.20 -7.95
CA GLY A 193 8.48 -3.50 -9.33
C GLY A 193 8.94 -2.27 -10.11
N ARG A 194 9.36 -1.20 -9.41
CA ARG A 194 9.90 0.03 -10.01
C ARG A 194 11.15 0.50 -9.27
N GLU A 195 11.98 1.27 -9.96
CA GLU A 195 13.16 1.89 -9.36
C GLU A 195 12.78 3.01 -8.37
N TYR A 196 13.66 3.23 -7.40
CA TYR A 196 13.55 4.32 -6.44
C TYR A 196 14.03 5.62 -7.09
N GLY A 197 13.15 6.60 -7.24
CA GLY A 197 13.53 7.92 -7.74
C GLY A 197 14.23 8.73 -6.64
N ALA A 198 15.19 9.58 -7.01
CA ALA A 198 15.98 10.39 -6.08
C ALA A 198 15.13 11.25 -5.10
N PHE A 199 13.88 11.54 -5.46
CA PHE A 199 12.93 12.29 -4.64
C PHE A 199 11.74 11.44 -4.14
N ASP A 200 11.80 10.11 -4.26
CA ASP A 200 10.70 9.23 -3.86
C ASP A 200 10.82 8.85 -2.37
N ARG A 201 10.25 9.67 -1.50
CA ARG A 201 10.19 9.38 -0.05
C ARG A 201 9.09 8.39 0.35
N SER A 202 8.36 7.84 -0.61
CA SER A 202 7.23 6.96 -0.33
C SER A 202 7.59 5.70 0.47
N LEU A 203 8.81 5.19 0.32
CA LEU A 203 9.29 4.05 1.09
C LEU A 203 9.53 4.41 2.56
N ASP A 204 10.23 5.52 2.81
CA ASP A 204 10.56 5.93 4.19
C ASP A 204 9.28 6.24 4.98
N VAL A 205 8.27 6.80 4.32
CA VAL A 205 6.93 7.01 4.89
C VAL A 205 6.25 5.68 5.23
N GLN A 206 6.27 4.70 4.31
CA GLN A 206 5.70 3.38 4.60
C GLN A 206 6.42 2.64 5.71
N ILE A 207 7.75 2.77 5.79
CA ILE A 207 8.54 2.25 6.91
C ILE A 207 8.11 2.91 8.22
N SER A 208 7.97 4.24 8.24
CA SER A 208 7.50 4.96 9.41
C SER A 208 6.12 4.49 9.89
N ARG A 209 5.19 4.24 8.95
CA ARG A 209 3.85 3.71 9.27
C ARG A 209 3.89 2.28 9.76
N LEU A 210 4.64 1.41 9.09
CA LEU A 210 4.83 0.03 9.54
C LEU A 210 5.38 0.02 10.96
N ARG A 211 6.37 0.85 11.28
CA ARG A 211 6.88 0.98 12.65
C ARG A 211 5.78 1.36 13.65
N LYS A 212 4.92 2.32 13.31
CA LYS A 212 3.78 2.70 14.18
C LYS A 212 2.80 1.55 14.43
N LEU A 213 2.70 0.59 13.49
CA LEU A 213 1.79 -0.55 13.60
C LEU A 213 2.38 -1.76 14.35
N ILE A 214 3.69 -2.01 14.17
CA ILE A 214 4.30 -3.25 14.65
C ILE A 214 5.35 -3.05 15.75
N GLU A 215 5.90 -1.86 15.93
CA GLU A 215 6.91 -1.62 16.95
C GLU A 215 6.29 -1.21 18.29
N PRO A 216 6.84 -1.67 19.41
CA PRO A 216 6.47 -1.15 20.74
C PRO A 216 6.80 0.35 20.88
N ASP A 217 7.95 0.77 20.35
CA ASP A 217 8.38 2.16 20.23
C ASP A 217 8.88 2.44 18.82
N PRO A 218 8.15 3.24 18.00
CA PRO A 218 8.57 3.55 16.63
C PRO A 218 9.88 4.34 16.53
N GLN A 219 10.32 5.02 17.60
CA GLN A 219 11.57 5.78 17.62
C GLN A 219 12.76 4.85 17.88
N HIS A 220 12.55 3.75 18.61
CA HIS A 220 13.54 2.73 18.90
C HIS A 220 13.08 1.38 18.30
N PRO A 221 13.07 1.25 16.96
CA PRO A 221 12.45 0.11 16.29
C PRO A 221 13.22 -1.19 16.56
N ARG A 222 12.47 -2.22 16.97
CA ARG A 222 12.98 -3.56 17.22
C ARG A 222 13.01 -4.39 15.95
N TYR A 223 11.91 -4.38 15.19
CA TYR A 223 11.73 -5.24 14.02
C TYR A 223 12.28 -4.62 12.74
N ILE A 224 11.94 -3.37 12.42
CA ILE A 224 12.43 -2.69 11.21
C ILE A 224 13.53 -1.71 11.60
N GLN A 225 14.77 -2.16 11.55
CA GLN A 225 15.94 -1.37 11.95
C GLN A 225 16.47 -0.55 10.77
N THR A 226 17.00 0.64 11.06
CA THR A 226 17.75 1.45 10.07
C THR A 226 19.21 0.98 10.06
N VAL A 227 19.70 0.64 8.88
CA VAL A 227 21.13 0.34 8.65
C VAL A 227 21.74 1.56 7.95
N TRP A 228 22.47 2.37 8.69
CA TRP A 228 23.04 3.63 8.21
C TRP A 228 23.88 3.41 6.96
N GLY A 229 23.71 4.28 5.96
CA GLY A 229 24.41 4.20 4.68
C GLY A 229 23.91 3.10 3.73
N VAL A 230 23.05 2.18 4.17
CA VAL A 230 22.52 1.06 3.36
C VAL A 230 21.01 1.19 3.13
N GLY A 231 20.20 1.20 4.20
CA GLY A 231 18.74 1.18 4.11
C GLY A 231 18.10 0.60 5.36
N TYR A 232 17.38 -0.51 5.25
CA TYR A 232 16.61 -1.11 6.33
C TYR A 232 16.82 -2.61 6.42
N ALA A 233 16.71 -3.17 7.63
CA ALA A 233 16.74 -4.61 7.89
C ALA A 233 15.55 -5.00 8.76
N PHE A 234 14.99 -6.18 8.50
CA PHE A 234 13.95 -6.77 9.31
C PHE A 234 14.52 -7.84 10.23
N VAL A 235 14.33 -7.67 11.53
CA VAL A 235 14.80 -8.59 12.56
C VAL A 235 13.58 -9.16 13.28
N PRO A 236 13.02 -10.31 12.83
CA PRO A 236 11.77 -10.86 13.37
C PRO A 236 11.89 -11.28 14.84
N ASP A 237 13.08 -11.69 15.29
CA ASP A 237 13.37 -12.09 16.66
C ASP A 237 14.63 -11.37 17.15
N ASP A 238 14.57 -10.89 18.38
CA ASP A 238 15.76 -10.47 19.13
C ASP A 238 16.28 -11.68 19.95
N PRO A 239 17.42 -12.29 19.56
CA PRO A 239 17.97 -13.42 20.31
C PRO A 239 18.29 -13.04 21.76
N THR A 240 18.51 -11.76 22.06
CA THR A 240 18.83 -11.30 23.42
C THR A 240 17.61 -11.17 24.33
N ALA A 241 16.39 -11.06 23.78
CA ALA A 241 15.16 -10.95 24.56
C ALA A 241 14.74 -12.29 25.18
N GLN A 242 14.99 -13.40 24.50
CA GLN A 242 14.67 -14.75 25.02
C GLN A 242 15.62 -15.16 26.14
N ASP A 243 16.90 -14.77 26.09
CA ASP A 243 17.86 -15.07 27.15
C ASP A 243 17.62 -14.22 28.41
N ARG A 244 17.15 -12.97 28.28
CA ARG A 244 16.78 -12.11 29.42
C ARG A 244 15.54 -12.61 30.17
N GLN A 245 14.56 -13.19 29.46
CA GLN A 245 13.39 -13.77 30.11
C GLN A 245 13.69 -15.12 30.80
N ARG A 246 14.65 -15.89 30.29
CA ARG A 246 15.11 -17.14 30.95
C ARG A 246 15.97 -16.85 32.17
N SER A 247 16.74 -15.75 32.18
CA SER A 247 17.60 -15.35 33.31
C SER A 247 16.85 -14.62 34.43
N ALA A 248 15.62 -14.11 34.17
CA ALA A 248 14.80 -13.43 35.16
C ALA A 248 13.78 -14.38 35.85
N GLY A 249 13.72 -15.65 35.44
CA GLY A 249 12.84 -16.64 35.98
C GLY A 249 13.54 -17.86 36.63
N ALA A 250 14.87 -17.73 36.93
CA ALA A 250 15.65 -18.71 37.64
C ALA A 250 16.16 -18.10 39.01
#